data_810e1ace6fc016c25cf7a16a384692db
#
_entry.id   810e1ace6fc016c25cf7a16a384692db
#
_cell.length_a   1.000
_cell.length_b   1.000
_cell.length_c   1.000
_cell.angle_alpha   90.00
_cell.angle_beta   90.00
_cell.angle_gamma   90.00
#
_symmetry.space_group_name_H-M   'P 1'
#
loop_
_entity.id
_entity.type
_entity.pdbx_description
1 polymer ?
#
loop_
_entity_poly.entity_id
_entity_poly.type
_entity_poly.pdbx_seq_one_letter_code
_entity_poly.pdbx_strand_id
1 'polypeptide(L)'
;MLAELVKAGKLPPVAQRLPKNPMVMVGYEGIGKYGGLWRRAFSGVSDKWGPTKLVDRFWAWFDKNLTLIPRLLESWSVSPDAKTWTLKLREGVKWSDGVEHTTADWEWWYKYELQNKLISPGQNDVWMSPNKVLAKLEVVDKYTAKFTYEKPKPMLIYSNTRGGTGAQGNYGNPCCPSHYQKTIHVDTVADKAALEAEWKKAGAASWETWYINTAGCWHLNPARPVLGGWLCKKRMASELFEMERNPYFFAVDAQGNQLPYIDKVNHRLYETAEVRNLWATNGEIDMQARSMEIANIPLYKASEAKGDYKCVLAIAASHVAIQLNLSTKNKLLNEFFNIRNVRIAISHAVNRDNINQIIYNGMLKPRQYSPLPMSPQYYPKLSNAYIKYDPDTANKLLDEAGYAKKGADGIRFHKDGTTPISFIIEGTDQTGTPGEDQVLMIAKDLAKVGIKATYKYFERALYTQHYTANDIEAASWGGDRTVLPLVPEAIIFRGVQPDRPWCPGWGFWYREQAGNPNAVKPPDGHWIWNIWKIWDEEVAVEPDEAKRTAAFLKILDIWATELPNIGILGEQPYPTIVKNGFKGYVAGMPNDDTTGDEQFCQSETYYWDDPSKHMG
;
A
#
# COMPACT_ATOMS: atom_id res chain seq x y z
N MET A 1 11.85 30.62 3.40
CA MET A 1 12.78 29.75 4.18
C MET A 1 14.13 29.56 3.47
N LEU A 2 14.25 28.86 2.33
CA LEU A 2 15.56 28.57 1.72
C LEU A 2 16.34 29.80 1.24
N ALA A 3 15.65 30.83 0.71
CA ALA A 3 16.30 32.08 0.29
C ALA A 3 17.06 32.78 1.44
N GLU A 4 16.54 32.71 2.66
CA GLU A 4 17.24 33.28 3.83
C GLU A 4 18.49 32.48 4.20
N LEU A 5 18.48 31.17 4.03
CA LEU A 5 19.66 30.33 4.22
C LEU A 5 20.75 30.64 3.18
N VAL A 6 20.36 30.89 1.93
CA VAL A 6 21.29 31.31 0.87
C VAL A 6 21.90 32.68 1.19
N LYS A 7 21.10 33.67 1.58
CA LYS A 7 21.59 35.00 1.99
C LYS A 7 22.53 34.92 3.19
N ALA A 8 22.26 34.01 4.11
CA ALA A 8 23.10 33.78 5.29
C ALA A 8 24.38 32.95 5.00
N GLY A 9 24.62 32.54 3.74
CA GLY A 9 25.77 31.70 3.37
C GLY A 9 25.72 30.27 3.91
N LYS A 10 24.55 29.84 4.45
CA LYS A 10 24.32 28.50 5.02
C LYS A 10 23.87 27.47 3.99
N LEU A 11 23.49 27.92 2.80
CA LEU A 11 23.05 27.08 1.69
C LEU A 11 23.59 27.66 0.38
N PRO A 12 24.11 26.84 -0.56
CA PRO A 12 24.55 27.33 -1.86
C PRO A 12 23.34 27.81 -2.71
N PRO A 13 23.59 28.67 -3.71
CA PRO A 13 22.57 29.11 -4.68
C PRO A 13 21.85 27.91 -5.33
N VAL A 14 20.59 28.10 -5.75
CA VAL A 14 19.76 27.03 -6.31
C VAL A 14 20.39 26.32 -7.51
N ALA A 15 21.09 27.07 -8.38
CA ALA A 15 21.77 26.50 -9.54
C ALA A 15 22.85 25.47 -9.18
N GLN A 16 23.43 25.54 -7.99
CA GLN A 16 24.41 24.57 -7.48
C GLN A 16 23.77 23.39 -6.74
N ARG A 17 22.48 23.46 -6.45
CA ARG A 17 21.71 22.45 -5.73
C ARG A 17 20.92 21.53 -6.65
N LEU A 18 20.51 22.02 -7.82
CA LEU A 18 19.77 21.28 -8.83
C LEU A 18 20.69 20.36 -9.65
N PRO A 19 20.18 19.23 -10.14
CA PRO A 19 20.90 18.38 -11.10
C PRO A 19 21.03 19.10 -12.46
N LYS A 20 21.87 18.54 -13.32
CA LYS A 20 22.11 19.09 -14.68
C LYS A 20 20.82 19.13 -15.52
N ASN A 21 19.97 18.12 -15.36
CA ASN A 21 18.66 18.02 -16.04
C ASN A 21 17.56 17.78 -14.99
N PRO A 22 17.03 18.84 -14.33
CA PRO A 22 16.01 18.68 -13.31
C PRO A 22 14.74 18.03 -13.87
N MET A 23 14.04 17.25 -13.04
CA MET A 23 12.70 16.80 -13.41
C MET A 23 11.75 18.01 -13.45
N VAL A 24 11.02 18.17 -14.53
CA VAL A 24 9.95 19.19 -14.61
C VAL A 24 8.63 18.57 -14.15
N MET A 25 8.02 19.16 -13.13
CA MET A 25 6.71 18.77 -12.61
C MET A 25 5.70 19.86 -12.88
N VAL A 26 4.67 19.55 -13.66
CA VAL A 26 3.59 20.49 -13.96
C VAL A 26 2.44 20.30 -12.97
N GLY A 27 2.24 21.26 -12.07
CA GLY A 27 1.13 21.24 -11.13
C GLY A 27 -0.23 21.37 -11.82
N TYR A 28 -1.25 20.77 -11.26
CA TYR A 28 -2.60 20.77 -11.85
C TYR A 28 -3.30 22.14 -11.82
N GLU A 29 -2.88 23.01 -10.92
CA GLU A 29 -3.44 24.39 -10.80
C GLU A 29 -2.37 25.46 -11.08
N GLY A 30 -1.35 25.12 -11.90
CA GLY A 30 -0.36 26.07 -12.38
C GLY A 30 0.86 26.24 -11.46
N ILE A 31 1.50 27.40 -11.57
CA ILE A 31 2.71 27.76 -10.80
C ILE A 31 2.30 28.21 -9.41
N GLY A 32 2.93 27.63 -8.39
CA GLY A 32 2.61 27.91 -7.00
C GLY A 32 3.43 29.02 -6.36
N LYS A 33 3.11 29.29 -5.10
CA LYS A 33 3.82 30.25 -4.24
C LYS A 33 4.57 29.50 -3.14
N TYR A 34 5.75 29.96 -2.83
CA TYR A 34 6.55 29.38 -1.74
C TYR A 34 6.07 29.79 -0.37
N GLY A 35 6.16 28.85 0.56
CA GLY A 35 5.91 29.07 1.98
C GLY A 35 4.72 28.30 2.52
N GLY A 36 4.48 28.49 3.79
CA GLY A 36 3.36 27.92 4.51
C GLY A 36 3.63 26.55 5.12
N LEU A 37 2.72 26.19 6.01
CA LEU A 37 2.64 24.93 6.72
C LEU A 37 1.43 24.14 6.19
N TRP A 38 1.60 22.86 5.98
CA TRP A 38 0.53 21.91 5.70
C TRP A 38 0.27 21.04 6.93
N ARG A 39 -0.90 21.22 7.56
CA ARG A 39 -1.31 20.50 8.78
C ARG A 39 -2.09 19.25 8.41
N ARG A 40 -1.65 18.12 8.96
CA ARG A 40 -2.23 16.78 8.77
C ARG A 40 -2.38 16.06 10.12
N ALA A 41 -3.00 14.88 10.07
CA ALA A 41 -3.17 13.99 11.22
C ALA A 41 -2.66 12.57 10.88
N PHE A 42 -2.26 11.81 11.91
CA PHE A 42 -1.88 10.41 11.78
C PHE A 42 -2.22 9.63 13.05
N SER A 43 -2.37 8.30 12.95
CA SER A 43 -2.80 7.43 14.06
C SER A 43 -1.65 6.74 14.81
N GLY A 44 -0.41 7.11 14.53
CA GLY A 44 0.77 6.56 15.23
C GLY A 44 1.83 5.98 14.30
N VAL A 45 2.94 5.53 14.89
CA VAL A 45 4.11 5.01 14.16
C VAL A 45 3.78 3.74 13.36
N SER A 46 2.84 2.93 13.82
CA SER A 46 2.36 1.75 13.10
C SER A 46 1.63 2.09 11.80
N ASP A 47 1.05 3.30 11.70
CA ASP A 47 0.43 3.85 10.48
C ASP A 47 1.37 4.82 9.73
N LYS A 48 2.65 4.54 9.70
CA LYS A 48 3.66 5.36 9.00
C LYS A 48 3.31 5.65 7.53
N TRP A 49 2.52 4.79 6.90
CA TRP A 49 2.13 4.90 5.49
C TRP A 49 1.37 6.19 5.16
N GLY A 50 0.54 6.70 6.06
CA GLY A 50 -0.14 7.98 5.86
C GLY A 50 0.83 9.13 5.60
N PRO A 51 1.70 9.49 6.56
CA PRO A 51 2.70 10.53 6.38
C PRO A 51 3.73 10.25 5.28
N THR A 52 4.19 8.99 5.14
CA THR A 52 5.30 8.68 4.22
C THR A 52 4.88 8.64 2.76
N LYS A 53 3.61 8.37 2.45
CA LYS A 53 3.11 8.34 1.06
C LYS A 53 3.20 9.67 0.33
N LEU A 54 3.33 10.78 1.01
CA LEU A 54 3.59 12.08 0.38
C LEU A 54 4.87 12.08 -0.45
N VAL A 55 5.84 11.27 -0.06
CA VAL A 55 7.18 11.19 -0.66
C VAL A 55 7.51 9.79 -1.20
N ASP A 56 6.56 8.88 -1.21
CA ASP A 56 6.73 7.47 -1.59
C ASP A 56 6.68 7.27 -3.13
N ARG A 57 7.44 8.08 -3.87
CA ARG A 57 7.60 7.99 -5.32
C ARG A 57 9.07 7.85 -5.64
N PHE A 58 9.37 6.85 -6.47
CA PHE A 58 10.75 6.40 -6.61
C PHE A 58 11.36 6.67 -8.00
N TRP A 59 11.69 5.63 -8.75
CA TRP A 59 12.36 5.74 -10.05
C TRP A 59 11.51 6.41 -11.10
N ALA A 60 10.23 6.06 -11.12
CA ALA A 60 9.19 6.56 -12.00
C ALA A 60 7.89 6.72 -11.22
N TRP A 61 6.90 7.35 -11.81
CA TRP A 61 5.55 7.45 -11.25
C TRP A 61 4.52 7.52 -12.37
N PHE A 62 3.26 7.44 -12.02
CA PHE A 62 2.17 7.59 -12.98
C PHE A 62 1.67 9.03 -13.02
N ASP A 63 1.37 9.52 -14.22
CA ASP A 63 0.57 10.73 -14.40
C ASP A 63 -0.94 10.44 -14.20
N LYS A 64 -1.76 11.47 -14.33
CA LYS A 64 -3.23 11.35 -14.20
C LYS A 64 -3.89 10.40 -15.21
N ASN A 65 -3.20 10.07 -16.31
CA ASN A 65 -3.69 9.18 -17.35
C ASN A 65 -3.17 7.74 -17.17
N LEU A 66 -2.58 7.43 -16.02
CA LEU A 66 -1.93 6.15 -15.72
C LEU A 66 -0.68 5.87 -16.58
N THR A 67 -0.12 6.90 -17.22
CA THR A 67 1.11 6.78 -18.00
C THR A 67 2.32 6.85 -17.09
N LEU A 68 3.25 5.91 -17.26
CA LEU A 68 4.48 5.87 -16.49
C LEU A 68 5.46 6.96 -16.95
N ILE A 69 5.86 7.84 -16.05
CA ILE A 69 6.78 8.96 -16.32
C ILE A 69 8.07 8.84 -15.47
N PRO A 70 9.25 9.23 -16.02
CA PRO A 70 10.51 9.22 -15.28
C PRO A 70 10.48 10.22 -14.11
N ARG A 71 11.07 9.82 -12.98
CA ARG A 71 11.29 10.70 -11.82
C ARG A 71 12.78 10.78 -11.45
N LEU A 72 13.23 9.94 -10.51
CA LEU A 72 14.64 9.87 -10.12
C LEU A 72 15.51 9.34 -11.27
N LEU A 73 15.01 8.35 -12.02
CA LEU A 73 15.64 7.99 -13.28
C LEU A 73 15.42 9.09 -14.33
N GLU A 74 16.44 9.36 -15.11
CA GLU A 74 16.34 10.19 -16.32
C GLU A 74 15.70 9.38 -17.45
N SER A 75 16.10 8.12 -17.59
CA SER A 75 15.58 7.18 -18.59
C SER A 75 15.89 5.74 -18.22
N TRP A 76 15.26 4.82 -18.94
CA TRP A 76 15.56 3.39 -18.88
C TRP A 76 15.36 2.73 -20.23
N SER A 77 15.99 1.58 -20.43
CA SER A 77 15.73 0.68 -21.53
C SER A 77 15.78 -0.77 -21.07
N VAL A 78 15.12 -1.64 -21.80
CA VAL A 78 15.09 -3.08 -21.54
C VAL A 78 15.51 -3.83 -22.79
N SER A 79 16.25 -4.94 -22.62
CA SER A 79 16.60 -5.83 -23.71
C SER A 79 15.35 -6.51 -24.33
N PRO A 80 15.38 -6.91 -25.61
CA PRO A 80 14.23 -7.53 -26.27
C PRO A 80 13.68 -8.78 -25.57
N ASP A 81 14.53 -9.51 -24.84
CA ASP A 81 14.16 -10.66 -24.04
C ASP A 81 13.68 -10.31 -22.62
N ALA A 82 13.54 -9.01 -22.32
CA ALA A 82 13.15 -8.44 -21.03
C ALA A 82 13.99 -8.90 -19.83
N LYS A 83 15.23 -9.37 -20.06
CA LYS A 83 16.12 -9.83 -18.97
C LYS A 83 17.05 -8.76 -18.45
N THR A 84 17.50 -7.82 -19.29
CA THR A 84 18.48 -6.80 -18.91
C THR A 84 17.87 -5.41 -18.99
N TRP A 85 17.82 -4.74 -17.84
CA TRP A 85 17.42 -3.36 -17.70
C TRP A 85 18.64 -2.45 -17.59
N THR A 86 18.72 -1.44 -18.44
CA THR A 86 19.71 -0.36 -18.32
C THR A 86 19.00 0.87 -17.75
N LEU A 87 19.44 1.33 -16.61
CA LEU A 87 18.83 2.41 -15.85
C LEU A 87 19.80 3.59 -15.76
N LYS A 88 19.34 4.77 -16.14
CA LYS A 88 20.12 5.99 -16.13
C LYS A 88 19.61 6.95 -15.05
N LEU A 89 20.45 7.26 -14.07
CA LEU A 89 20.20 8.27 -13.04
C LEU A 89 20.29 9.69 -13.64
N ARG A 90 19.58 10.64 -13.03
CA ARG A 90 19.78 12.07 -13.35
C ARG A 90 21.12 12.53 -12.83
N GLU A 91 21.96 13.07 -13.72
CA GLU A 91 23.30 13.56 -13.37
C GLU A 91 23.23 14.75 -12.41
N GLY A 92 23.93 14.64 -11.26
CA GLY A 92 24.04 15.69 -10.27
C GLY A 92 22.88 15.79 -9.28
N VAL A 93 22.01 14.78 -9.19
CA VAL A 93 21.05 14.67 -8.07
C VAL A 93 21.83 14.56 -6.76
N LYS A 94 21.37 15.28 -5.73
CA LYS A 94 22.01 15.31 -4.42
C LYS A 94 21.06 14.83 -3.34
N TRP A 95 21.63 14.15 -2.36
CA TRP A 95 21.01 13.90 -1.08
C TRP A 95 20.70 15.21 -0.35
N SER A 96 19.82 15.17 0.64
CA SER A 96 19.40 16.37 1.38
C SER A 96 20.54 17.08 2.17
N ASP A 97 21.67 16.44 2.33
CA ASP A 97 22.91 16.98 2.91
C ASP A 97 23.89 17.53 1.86
N GLY A 98 23.55 17.45 0.57
CA GLY A 98 24.33 17.98 -0.54
C GLY A 98 25.31 16.98 -1.17
N VAL A 99 25.45 15.77 -0.63
CA VAL A 99 26.25 14.69 -1.24
C VAL A 99 25.56 14.18 -2.50
N GLU A 100 26.31 13.94 -3.56
CA GLU A 100 25.76 13.50 -4.83
C GLU A 100 25.27 12.04 -4.78
N HIS A 101 24.08 11.78 -5.34
CA HIS A 101 23.54 10.44 -5.52
C HIS A 101 24.07 9.81 -6.82
N THR A 102 24.67 8.65 -6.71
CA THR A 102 25.31 7.95 -7.83
C THR A 102 25.06 6.45 -7.78
N THR A 103 25.51 5.73 -8.80
CA THR A 103 25.49 4.25 -8.83
C THR A 103 26.32 3.60 -7.72
N ALA A 104 27.25 4.33 -7.09
CA ALA A 104 27.96 3.84 -5.91
C ALA A 104 27.05 3.60 -4.70
N ASP A 105 25.95 4.36 -4.58
CA ASP A 105 24.90 4.10 -3.58
C ASP A 105 24.20 2.77 -3.83
N TRP A 106 23.93 2.46 -5.12
CA TRP A 106 23.28 1.22 -5.53
C TRP A 106 24.20 0.01 -5.33
N GLU A 107 25.49 0.14 -5.63
CA GLU A 107 26.48 -0.92 -5.42
C GLU A 107 26.62 -1.24 -3.94
N TRP A 108 26.68 -0.20 -3.09
CA TRP A 108 26.74 -0.37 -1.64
C TRP A 108 25.49 -1.07 -1.10
N TRP A 109 24.29 -0.57 -1.48
CA TRP A 109 23.02 -1.18 -1.12
C TRP A 109 22.93 -2.65 -1.54
N TYR A 110 23.29 -2.93 -2.81
CA TYR A 110 23.25 -4.28 -3.34
C TYR A 110 24.12 -5.25 -2.54
N LYS A 111 25.32 -4.81 -2.14
CA LYS A 111 26.28 -5.62 -1.39
C LYS A 111 25.92 -5.78 0.08
N TYR A 112 25.56 -4.70 0.76
CA TYR A 112 25.48 -4.67 2.22
C TYR A 112 24.05 -4.74 2.77
N GLU A 113 23.03 -4.40 2.01
CA GLU A 113 21.64 -4.50 2.45
C GLU A 113 20.87 -5.61 1.73
N LEU A 114 20.85 -5.63 0.38
CA LEU A 114 20.04 -6.59 -0.38
C LEU A 114 20.52 -8.04 -0.18
N GLN A 115 21.82 -8.27 -0.12
CA GLN A 115 22.39 -9.60 0.10
C GLN A 115 22.56 -9.96 1.58
N ASN A 116 22.32 -9.03 2.49
CA ASN A 116 22.41 -9.29 3.93
C ASN A 116 21.14 -9.96 4.45
N LYS A 117 21.26 -11.22 4.87
CA LYS A 117 20.13 -12.04 5.35
C LYS A 117 19.50 -11.53 6.66
N LEU A 118 20.25 -10.76 7.46
CA LEU A 118 19.72 -10.16 8.70
C LEU A 118 18.81 -8.96 8.39
N ILE A 119 19.12 -8.20 7.34
CA ILE A 119 18.36 -7.02 6.92
C ILE A 119 17.25 -7.40 5.92
N SER A 120 17.56 -8.31 5.00
CA SER A 120 16.68 -8.75 3.91
C SER A 120 16.50 -10.28 3.91
N PRO A 121 15.89 -10.87 4.95
CA PRO A 121 15.84 -12.32 5.13
C PRO A 121 15.04 -13.03 4.02
N GLY A 122 14.04 -12.39 3.43
CA GLY A 122 13.16 -12.97 2.42
C GLY A 122 13.42 -12.49 0.99
N GLN A 123 14.44 -11.72 0.72
CA GLN A 123 14.73 -11.03 -0.53
C GLN A 123 13.48 -10.53 -1.29
N ASN A 124 13.41 -9.26 -1.60
CA ASN A 124 12.28 -8.66 -2.28
C ASN A 124 12.11 -9.26 -3.70
N ASP A 125 10.94 -9.79 -4.03
CA ASP A 125 10.60 -10.38 -5.34
C ASP A 125 10.91 -9.45 -6.53
N VAL A 126 10.94 -8.14 -6.33
CA VAL A 126 11.32 -7.15 -7.34
C VAL A 126 12.74 -7.39 -7.86
N TRP A 127 13.66 -7.77 -6.98
CA TRP A 127 15.08 -7.99 -7.30
C TRP A 127 15.39 -9.43 -7.66
N MET A 128 14.37 -10.27 -7.76
CA MET A 128 14.52 -11.69 -8.12
C MET A 128 13.83 -12.00 -9.43
N SER A 129 14.42 -12.92 -10.19
CA SER A 129 13.73 -13.58 -11.30
C SER A 129 12.52 -14.37 -10.79
N PRO A 130 11.53 -14.70 -11.64
CA PRO A 130 10.40 -15.57 -11.24
C PRO A 130 10.84 -16.90 -10.60
N ASN A 131 11.99 -17.45 -10.98
CA ASN A 131 12.58 -18.66 -10.41
C ASN A 131 13.44 -18.40 -9.14
N LYS A 132 13.26 -17.27 -8.47
CA LYS A 132 13.91 -16.91 -7.19
C LYS A 132 15.43 -16.74 -7.26
N VAL A 133 15.99 -16.42 -8.42
CA VAL A 133 17.41 -16.08 -8.58
C VAL A 133 17.58 -14.56 -8.53
N LEU A 134 18.49 -14.09 -7.67
CA LEU A 134 18.78 -12.66 -7.49
C LEU A 134 19.33 -12.06 -8.80
N ALA A 135 18.81 -10.90 -9.19
CA ALA A 135 19.31 -10.16 -10.34
C ALA A 135 20.75 -9.69 -10.11
N LYS A 136 21.57 -9.76 -11.13
CA LYS A 136 22.95 -9.25 -11.10
C LYS A 136 22.95 -7.76 -11.36
N LEU A 137 23.54 -6.98 -10.46
CA LEU A 137 23.84 -5.56 -10.66
C LEU A 137 25.21 -5.40 -11.32
N GLU A 138 25.29 -4.56 -12.35
CA GLU A 138 26.50 -4.11 -13.01
C GLU A 138 26.51 -2.58 -13.05
N VAL A 139 27.52 -1.96 -12.47
CA VAL A 139 27.76 -0.51 -12.57
C VAL A 139 28.52 -0.24 -13.88
N VAL A 140 27.88 0.46 -14.82
CA VAL A 140 28.46 0.81 -16.11
C VAL A 140 29.30 2.09 -15.99
N ASP A 141 28.74 3.10 -15.34
CA ASP A 141 29.40 4.36 -15.05
C ASP A 141 28.73 5.02 -13.81
N LYS A 142 29.17 6.24 -13.47
CA LYS A 142 28.71 6.99 -12.30
C LYS A 142 27.17 7.16 -12.22
N TYR A 143 26.48 7.10 -13.36
CA TYR A 143 25.03 7.35 -13.44
C TYR A 143 24.25 6.27 -14.18
N THR A 144 24.94 5.23 -14.65
CA THR A 144 24.31 4.13 -15.41
C THR A 144 24.61 2.79 -14.76
N ALA A 145 23.56 2.03 -14.50
CA ALA A 145 23.67 0.67 -14.00
C ALA A 145 22.75 -0.28 -14.78
N LYS A 146 23.08 -1.55 -14.76
CA LYS A 146 22.28 -2.62 -15.34
C LYS A 146 21.85 -3.63 -14.29
N PHE A 147 20.60 -4.09 -14.38
CA PHE A 147 20.10 -5.25 -13.66
C PHE A 147 19.81 -6.36 -14.67
N THR A 148 20.48 -7.50 -14.51
CA THR A 148 20.30 -8.67 -15.37
C THR A 148 19.66 -9.79 -14.58
N TYR A 149 18.50 -10.24 -15.06
CA TYR A 149 17.69 -11.31 -14.49
C TYR A 149 17.91 -12.62 -15.26
N GLU A 150 17.82 -13.76 -14.61
CA GLU A 150 17.92 -15.06 -15.26
C GLU A 150 16.71 -15.35 -16.17
N LYS A 151 15.53 -14.93 -15.74
CA LYS A 151 14.26 -15.01 -16.48
C LYS A 151 13.75 -13.61 -16.81
N PRO A 152 12.90 -13.43 -17.84
CA PRO A 152 12.32 -12.13 -18.14
C PRO A 152 11.68 -11.47 -16.92
N LYS A 153 11.91 -10.16 -16.73
CA LYS A 153 11.32 -9.32 -15.67
C LYS A 153 10.77 -8.03 -16.28
N PRO A 154 9.74 -8.08 -17.11
CA PRO A 154 9.27 -6.92 -17.90
C PRO A 154 8.64 -5.81 -17.06
N MET A 155 8.26 -6.07 -15.83
CA MET A 155 7.58 -5.11 -14.95
C MET A 155 8.50 -4.44 -13.93
N LEU A 156 9.83 -4.48 -14.07
CA LEU A 156 10.77 -3.94 -13.09
C LEU A 156 10.47 -2.48 -12.71
N ILE A 157 10.22 -1.62 -13.69
CA ILE A 157 9.97 -0.19 -13.43
C ILE A 157 8.60 -0.01 -12.77
N TYR A 158 7.56 -0.73 -13.23
CA TYR A 158 6.24 -0.71 -12.59
C TYR A 158 6.32 -1.11 -11.12
N SER A 159 7.01 -2.19 -10.81
CA SER A 159 7.19 -2.69 -9.44
C SER A 159 8.02 -1.74 -8.56
N ASN A 160 8.81 -0.84 -9.14
CA ASN A 160 9.63 0.17 -8.46
C ASN A 160 9.09 1.59 -8.56
N THR A 161 7.87 1.81 -9.02
CA THR A 161 7.22 3.13 -8.94
C THR A 161 7.01 3.55 -7.51
N ARG A 162 6.65 2.58 -6.68
CA ARG A 162 6.46 2.71 -5.26
C ARG A 162 7.53 1.90 -4.52
N GLY A 163 8.56 2.55 -4.07
CA GLY A 163 9.72 1.92 -3.46
C GLY A 163 9.58 1.58 -1.98
N GLY A 164 8.39 1.18 -1.51
CA GLY A 164 8.18 0.74 -0.13
C GLY A 164 8.46 1.80 0.96
N THR A 165 8.77 2.99 0.58
CA THR A 165 8.92 4.29 1.18
C THR A 165 9.65 5.24 0.21
N GLY A 166 9.58 4.89 -1.05
CA GLY A 166 9.90 5.74 -2.19
C GLY A 166 11.31 6.29 -2.24
N ALA A 167 11.42 7.48 -2.82
CA ALA A 167 12.69 8.21 -2.94
C ALA A 167 13.29 8.60 -1.58
N GLN A 168 12.55 8.47 -0.49
CA GLN A 168 13.09 8.66 0.85
C GLN A 168 13.87 7.44 1.33
N GLY A 169 13.50 6.26 0.84
CA GLY A 169 14.12 4.99 1.17
C GLY A 169 14.06 4.64 2.66
N ASN A 170 13.82 3.38 2.90
CA ASN A 170 14.29 2.72 4.11
C ASN A 170 15.43 1.80 3.71
N TYR A 171 15.98 1.06 4.66
CA TYR A 171 16.84 -0.08 4.35
C TYR A 171 16.19 -0.97 3.27
N GLY A 172 17.00 -1.67 2.50
CA GLY A 172 16.53 -2.61 1.46
C GLY A 172 16.08 -1.97 0.14
N ASN A 173 16.39 -0.70 -0.09
CA ASN A 173 16.02 0.06 -1.28
C ASN A 173 17.26 0.76 -1.89
N PRO A 174 17.43 0.79 -3.24
CA PRO A 174 18.56 1.48 -3.88
C PRO A 174 18.69 2.97 -3.54
N CYS A 175 17.65 3.64 -3.05
CA CYS A 175 17.75 4.98 -2.47
C CYS A 175 18.39 4.95 -1.08
N CYS A 176 19.60 4.43 -1.02
CA CYS A 176 20.38 4.24 0.18
C CYS A 176 21.53 5.25 0.21
N PRO A 177 21.55 6.24 1.13
CA PRO A 177 22.67 7.20 1.22
C PRO A 177 23.91 6.50 1.75
N SER A 178 24.70 5.89 0.86
CA SER A 178 25.82 5.01 1.20
C SER A 178 26.86 5.69 2.09
N HIS A 179 27.08 6.99 1.87
CA HIS A 179 28.02 7.80 2.68
C HIS A 179 27.58 7.88 4.14
N TYR A 180 26.26 7.95 4.41
CA TYR A 180 25.69 7.92 5.76
C TYR A 180 25.57 6.48 6.29
N GLN A 181 25.02 5.56 5.49
CA GLN A 181 24.80 4.18 5.93
C GLN A 181 26.08 3.45 6.32
N LYS A 182 27.22 3.79 5.71
CA LYS A 182 28.54 3.28 6.09
C LYS A 182 28.89 3.55 7.56
N THR A 183 28.34 4.61 8.14
CA THR A 183 28.63 5.02 9.54
C THR A 183 27.78 4.28 10.57
N ILE A 184 26.72 3.60 10.14
CA ILE A 184 25.78 2.90 11.01
C ILE A 184 25.60 1.41 10.67
N HIS A 185 26.33 0.89 9.67
CA HIS A 185 26.25 -0.52 9.27
C HIS A 185 27.41 -1.33 9.88
N VAL A 186 27.10 -2.46 10.51
CA VAL A 186 28.04 -3.29 11.27
C VAL A 186 29.25 -3.77 10.47
N ASP A 187 29.11 -3.98 9.15
CA ASP A 187 30.20 -4.46 8.29
C ASP A 187 31.09 -3.32 7.75
N THR A 188 30.64 -2.05 7.87
CA THR A 188 31.35 -0.92 7.24
C THR A 188 31.75 0.17 8.21
N VAL A 189 31.17 0.21 9.41
CA VAL A 189 31.52 1.19 10.44
C VAL A 189 32.95 1.00 10.92
N ALA A 190 33.66 2.13 11.13
CA ALA A 190 35.03 2.09 11.61
C ALA A 190 35.13 1.65 13.09
N ASP A 191 34.24 2.16 13.95
CA ASP A 191 34.19 1.84 15.37
C ASP A 191 32.93 1.01 15.70
N LYS A 192 33.10 -0.31 15.75
CA LYS A 192 32.03 -1.25 16.08
C LYS A 192 31.58 -1.15 17.54
N ALA A 193 32.47 -0.80 18.45
CA ALA A 193 32.14 -0.66 19.86
C ALA A 193 31.27 0.57 20.11
N ALA A 194 31.56 1.69 19.45
CA ALA A 194 30.72 2.87 19.50
C ALA A 194 29.32 2.59 18.89
N LEU A 195 29.25 1.90 17.76
CA LEU A 195 27.98 1.47 17.17
C LEU A 195 27.17 0.57 18.11
N GLU A 196 27.85 -0.36 18.77
CA GLU A 196 27.21 -1.27 19.74
C GLU A 196 26.64 -0.49 20.93
N ALA A 197 27.38 0.47 21.45
CA ALA A 197 26.91 1.34 22.53
C ALA A 197 25.70 2.17 22.10
N GLU A 198 25.62 2.62 20.84
CA GLU A 198 24.53 3.42 20.30
C GLU A 198 23.22 2.62 20.20
N TRP A 199 23.24 1.44 19.58
CA TRP A 199 22.00 0.64 19.48
C TRP A 199 21.55 0.06 20.83
N LYS A 200 22.46 -0.27 21.74
CA LYS A 200 22.13 -0.64 23.12
C LYS A 200 21.47 0.50 23.90
N LYS A 201 22.04 1.72 23.78
CA LYS A 201 21.45 2.94 24.37
C LYS A 201 20.04 3.22 23.85
N ALA A 202 19.76 2.88 22.60
CA ALA A 202 18.44 2.98 22.00
C ALA A 202 17.47 1.88 22.47
N GLY A 203 17.91 0.94 23.33
CA GLY A 203 17.09 -0.16 23.85
C GLY A 203 16.80 -1.26 22.85
N ALA A 204 17.54 -1.36 21.77
CA ALA A 204 17.34 -2.39 20.77
C ALA A 204 17.97 -3.74 21.23
N ALA A 205 17.32 -4.84 20.85
CA ALA A 205 17.78 -6.19 21.17
C ALA A 205 19.02 -6.60 20.37
N SER A 206 19.18 -6.04 19.17
CA SER A 206 20.31 -6.31 18.28
C SER A 206 20.53 -5.14 17.32
N TRP A 207 21.70 -5.12 16.66
CA TRP A 207 22.01 -4.11 15.65
C TRP A 207 21.02 -4.11 14.51
N GLU A 208 20.68 -5.28 13.95
CA GLU A 208 19.74 -5.39 12.85
C GLU A 208 18.34 -4.90 13.25
N THR A 209 17.87 -5.19 14.45
CA THR A 209 16.60 -4.67 14.96
C THR A 209 16.60 -3.15 15.03
N TRP A 210 17.68 -2.54 15.53
CA TRP A 210 17.86 -1.09 15.57
C TRP A 210 17.93 -0.49 14.17
N TYR A 211 18.72 -1.10 13.28
CA TYR A 211 18.90 -0.66 11.90
C TYR A 211 17.57 -0.65 11.15
N ILE A 212 16.84 -1.77 11.19
CA ILE A 212 15.56 -1.96 10.50
C ILE A 212 14.47 -1.04 11.04
N ASN A 213 14.36 -0.89 12.36
CA ASN A 213 13.22 -0.23 12.99
C ASN A 213 13.49 1.23 13.39
N THR A 214 14.71 1.72 13.25
CA THR A 214 15.05 3.09 13.70
C THR A 214 16.07 3.75 12.77
N ALA A 215 17.31 3.32 12.78
CA ALA A 215 18.43 4.04 12.17
C ALA A 215 18.36 4.09 10.64
N GLY A 216 17.92 3.01 10.01
CA GLY A 216 17.71 2.92 8.57
C GLY A 216 16.38 3.52 8.08
N CYS A 217 15.53 4.05 8.98
CA CYS A 217 14.24 4.61 8.64
C CYS A 217 14.25 6.14 8.64
N TRP A 218 14.07 6.76 7.49
CA TRP A 218 14.12 8.21 7.35
C TRP A 218 13.12 8.97 8.25
N HIS A 219 11.94 8.44 8.45
CA HIS A 219 10.88 9.06 9.26
C HIS A 219 11.12 8.94 10.78
N LEU A 220 12.06 8.09 11.19
CA LEU A 220 12.47 7.89 12.59
C LEU A 220 13.87 8.44 12.88
N ASN A 221 14.63 8.74 11.83
CA ASN A 221 16.01 9.21 11.93
C ASN A 221 16.22 10.53 11.16
N PRO A 222 16.12 11.68 11.84
CA PRO A 222 16.35 12.99 11.22
C PRO A 222 17.74 13.20 10.63
N ALA A 223 18.73 12.42 11.07
CA ALA A 223 20.10 12.53 10.55
C ALA A 223 20.29 11.81 9.22
N ARG A 224 19.37 10.91 8.83
CA ARG A 224 19.48 10.15 7.59
C ARG A 224 19.13 11.02 6.37
N PRO A 225 20.06 11.20 5.40
CA PRO A 225 19.79 11.96 4.18
C PRO A 225 18.71 11.30 3.31
N VAL A 226 17.98 12.12 2.55
CA VAL A 226 16.86 11.72 1.71
C VAL A 226 16.90 12.39 0.35
N LEU A 227 16.17 11.83 -0.64
CA LEU A 227 16.02 12.39 -1.99
C LEU A 227 14.63 13.01 -2.24
N GLY A 228 13.65 12.77 -1.36
CA GLY A 228 12.28 13.27 -1.52
C GLY A 228 12.13 14.77 -1.24
N GLY A 229 10.93 15.31 -1.52
CA GLY A 229 10.65 16.74 -1.41
C GLY A 229 10.72 17.31 0.01
N TRP A 230 10.50 16.49 1.02
CA TRP A 230 10.61 16.89 2.44
C TRP A 230 11.48 15.90 3.21
N LEU A 231 12.19 16.41 4.19
CA LEU A 231 13.04 15.66 5.11
C LEU A 231 12.47 15.67 6.53
N CYS A 232 12.77 14.64 7.31
CA CYS A 232 12.38 14.54 8.70
C CYS A 232 13.11 15.56 9.56
N LYS A 233 12.40 16.42 10.27
CA LYS A 233 12.96 17.36 11.25
C LYS A 233 12.71 16.90 12.67
N LYS A 234 11.50 16.44 12.97
CA LYS A 234 11.16 15.79 14.22
C LYS A 234 10.65 14.40 13.89
N ARG A 235 11.30 13.38 14.46
CA ARG A 235 10.98 11.98 14.17
C ARG A 235 9.51 11.67 14.43
N MET A 236 8.95 10.74 13.68
CA MET A 236 7.62 10.22 13.92
C MET A 236 7.55 9.57 15.31
N ALA A 237 6.76 10.16 16.19
CA ALA A 237 6.64 9.76 17.58
C ALA A 237 5.21 9.99 18.07
N SER A 238 5.00 9.98 19.39
CA SER A 238 3.69 10.00 20.02
C SER A 238 2.86 11.28 19.84
N GLU A 239 3.45 12.41 19.47
CA GLU A 239 2.70 13.67 19.40
C GLU A 239 2.67 14.30 18.02
N LEU A 240 3.85 14.47 17.42
CA LEU A 240 4.02 15.24 16.20
C LEU A 240 5.16 14.69 15.34
N PHE A 241 4.88 14.51 14.06
CA PHE A 241 5.86 14.26 13.03
C PHE A 241 6.01 15.50 12.16
N GLU A 242 7.22 16.07 12.11
CA GLU A 242 7.50 17.30 11.36
C GLU A 242 8.43 17.02 10.19
N MET A 243 8.05 17.52 9.03
CA MET A 243 8.86 17.50 7.83
C MET A 243 9.14 18.93 7.36
N GLU A 244 10.34 19.16 6.85
CA GLU A 244 10.76 20.43 6.23
C GLU A 244 11.19 20.21 4.78
N ARG A 245 11.05 21.24 3.95
CA ARG A 245 11.41 21.22 2.55
C ARG A 245 12.88 20.85 2.36
N ASN A 246 13.13 19.84 1.51
CA ASN A 246 14.47 19.42 1.12
C ASN A 246 15.13 20.48 0.24
N PRO A 247 16.23 21.10 0.65
CA PRO A 247 16.91 22.14 -0.11
C PRO A 247 17.56 21.62 -1.41
N TYR A 248 17.79 20.31 -1.52
CA TYR A 248 18.41 19.67 -2.68
C TYR A 248 17.43 18.83 -3.51
N PHE A 249 16.12 19.03 -3.34
CA PHE A 249 15.15 18.29 -4.15
C PHE A 249 15.38 18.55 -5.65
N PHE A 250 15.36 17.49 -6.43
CA PHE A 250 15.84 17.46 -7.82
C PHE A 250 14.83 17.95 -8.88
N ALA A 251 13.62 18.33 -8.48
CA ALA A 251 12.57 18.74 -9.41
C ALA A 251 12.29 20.24 -9.37
N VAL A 252 11.84 20.75 -10.51
CA VAL A 252 11.41 22.13 -10.73
C VAL A 252 10.01 22.15 -11.33
N ASP A 253 9.33 23.30 -11.24
CA ASP A 253 8.10 23.56 -12.00
C ASP A 253 8.40 23.91 -13.47
N ALA A 254 7.35 24.20 -14.24
CA ALA A 254 7.47 24.56 -15.66
C ALA A 254 8.22 25.88 -15.92
N GLN A 255 8.46 26.71 -14.90
CA GLN A 255 9.25 27.94 -14.97
C GLN A 255 10.67 27.78 -14.42
N GLY A 256 11.04 26.57 -13.98
CA GLY A 256 12.37 26.30 -13.41
C GLY A 256 12.49 26.61 -11.92
N ASN A 257 11.39 26.89 -11.21
CA ASN A 257 11.43 27.12 -9.77
C ASN A 257 11.56 25.78 -9.02
N GLN A 258 12.52 25.68 -8.09
CA GLN A 258 12.76 24.44 -7.34
C GLN A 258 11.59 24.09 -6.41
N LEU A 259 11.08 22.87 -6.53
CA LEU A 259 10.03 22.30 -5.67
C LEU A 259 10.62 21.73 -4.36
N PRO A 260 9.79 21.42 -3.36
CA PRO A 260 8.37 21.75 -3.21
C PRO A 260 8.10 23.23 -2.92
N TYR A 261 6.85 23.68 -3.07
CA TYR A 261 6.47 25.05 -2.68
C TYR A 261 6.24 25.19 -1.19
N ILE A 262 5.57 24.21 -0.54
CA ILE A 262 5.25 24.24 0.89
C ILE A 262 6.52 24.00 1.71
N ASP A 263 6.78 24.88 2.67
CA ASP A 263 8.00 24.81 3.49
C ASP A 263 7.96 23.70 4.54
N LYS A 264 6.79 23.42 5.14
CA LYS A 264 6.64 22.46 6.24
C LYS A 264 5.41 21.59 6.09
N VAL A 265 5.50 20.33 6.53
CA VAL A 265 4.36 19.43 6.67
C VAL A 265 4.38 18.84 8.07
N ASN A 266 3.32 19.07 8.83
CA ASN A 266 3.17 18.59 10.19
C ASN A 266 2.04 17.57 10.28
N HIS A 267 2.31 16.42 10.91
CA HIS A 267 1.31 15.40 11.20
C HIS A 267 1.14 15.32 12.72
N ARG A 268 -0.05 15.66 13.22
CA ARG A 268 -0.42 15.57 14.63
C ARG A 268 -1.04 14.20 14.90
N LEU A 269 -0.62 13.55 16.00
CA LEU A 269 -1.18 12.28 16.43
C LEU A 269 -2.60 12.47 16.95
N TYR A 270 -3.54 11.66 16.46
CA TYR A 270 -4.86 11.49 17.05
C TYR A 270 -4.99 10.11 17.69
N GLU A 271 -5.68 10.04 18.83
CA GLU A 271 -5.91 8.77 19.52
C GLU A 271 -7.21 8.11 19.06
N THR A 272 -8.23 8.91 18.73
CA THR A 272 -9.53 8.39 18.28
C THR A 272 -10.02 9.05 17.00
N ALA A 273 -10.90 8.37 16.28
CA ALA A 273 -11.51 8.90 15.05
C ALA A 273 -12.31 10.18 15.31
N GLU A 274 -12.95 10.30 16.49
CA GLU A 274 -13.74 11.47 16.90
C GLU A 274 -12.84 12.71 17.00
N VAL A 275 -11.65 12.57 17.59
CA VAL A 275 -10.68 13.67 17.70
C VAL A 275 -10.22 14.13 16.32
N ARG A 276 -9.89 13.20 15.42
CA ARG A 276 -9.55 13.52 14.04
C ARG A 276 -10.70 14.23 13.32
N ASN A 277 -11.94 13.73 13.48
CA ASN A 277 -13.12 14.31 12.86
C ASN A 277 -13.39 15.72 13.41
N LEU A 278 -13.18 15.94 14.70
CA LEU A 278 -13.28 17.26 15.33
C LEU A 278 -12.25 18.23 14.71
N TRP A 279 -11.00 17.82 14.55
CA TRP A 279 -9.97 18.66 13.91
C TRP A 279 -10.33 18.98 12.46
N ALA A 280 -10.86 18.01 11.71
CA ALA A 280 -11.32 18.25 10.35
C ALA A 280 -12.46 19.27 10.31
N THR A 281 -13.51 19.09 11.11
CA THR A 281 -14.69 19.98 11.13
C THR A 281 -14.39 21.38 11.68
N ASN A 282 -13.33 21.53 12.49
CA ASN A 282 -12.85 22.83 12.98
C ASN A 282 -11.83 23.49 12.01
N GLY A 283 -11.46 22.86 10.89
CA GLY A 283 -10.47 23.40 9.96
C GLY A 283 -9.03 23.38 10.47
N GLU A 284 -8.72 22.46 11.38
CA GLU A 284 -7.37 22.25 11.91
C GLU A 284 -6.54 21.30 11.05
N ILE A 285 -7.16 20.65 10.06
CA ILE A 285 -6.54 19.85 9.00
C ILE A 285 -6.64 20.63 7.69
N ASP A 286 -5.56 20.76 6.95
CA ASP A 286 -5.52 21.55 5.73
C ASP A 286 -5.87 20.71 4.49
N MET A 287 -5.15 19.62 4.24
CA MET A 287 -5.49 18.68 3.19
C MET A 287 -5.19 17.26 3.65
N GLN A 288 -6.19 16.40 3.63
CA GLN A 288 -6.04 14.99 4.00
C GLN A 288 -7.15 14.12 3.43
N ALA A 289 -6.73 13.02 2.80
CA ALA A 289 -7.58 11.90 2.41
C ALA A 289 -7.51 10.76 3.43
N ARG A 290 -6.29 10.42 3.88
CA ARG A 290 -6.01 9.26 4.74
C ARG A 290 -6.86 9.25 5.99
N SER A 291 -7.50 8.11 6.26
CA SER A 291 -8.36 7.86 7.42
C SER A 291 -9.64 8.73 7.49
N MET A 292 -9.94 9.52 6.46
CA MET A 292 -11.24 10.19 6.39
C MET A 292 -12.32 9.17 6.05
N GLU A 293 -13.39 9.14 6.85
CA GLU A 293 -14.38 8.08 6.81
C GLU A 293 -15.59 8.44 5.94
N ILE A 294 -16.02 7.49 5.13
CA ILE A 294 -17.17 7.65 4.24
C ILE A 294 -18.48 7.93 5.00
N ALA A 295 -18.68 7.28 6.15
CA ALA A 295 -19.86 7.49 6.99
C ALA A 295 -19.98 8.94 7.49
N ASN A 296 -18.86 9.65 7.57
CA ASN A 296 -18.79 11.04 8.02
C ASN A 296 -18.87 12.07 6.89
N ILE A 297 -19.09 11.67 5.64
CA ILE A 297 -19.27 12.62 4.52
C ILE A 297 -20.35 13.66 4.82
N PRO A 298 -21.54 13.32 5.36
CA PRO A 298 -22.54 14.33 5.71
C PRO A 298 -22.03 15.33 6.74
N LEU A 299 -21.31 14.88 7.78
CA LEU A 299 -20.71 15.73 8.80
C LEU A 299 -19.66 16.67 8.19
N TYR A 300 -18.75 16.14 7.35
CA TYR A 300 -17.72 16.96 6.70
C TYR A 300 -18.34 18.00 5.77
N LYS A 301 -19.36 17.63 5.00
CA LYS A 301 -20.10 18.56 4.12
C LYS A 301 -20.82 19.67 4.90
N ALA A 302 -21.50 19.32 5.98
CA ALA A 302 -22.19 20.28 6.81
C ALA A 302 -21.24 21.28 7.50
N SER A 303 -19.99 20.89 7.73
CA SER A 303 -18.98 21.70 8.43
C SER A 303 -18.08 22.51 7.48
N GLU A 304 -18.28 22.47 6.17
CA GLU A 304 -17.41 23.14 5.18
C GLU A 304 -17.25 24.65 5.47
N ALA A 305 -18.34 25.34 5.76
CA ALA A 305 -18.31 26.78 6.04
C ALA A 305 -17.59 27.10 7.37
N LYS A 306 -17.84 26.31 8.44
CA LYS A 306 -17.22 26.47 9.74
C LYS A 306 -15.72 26.18 9.69
N GLY A 307 -15.33 25.11 9.03
CA GLY A 307 -13.94 24.66 8.95
C GLY A 307 -13.14 25.34 7.86
N ASP A 308 -13.77 26.19 7.02
CA ASP A 308 -13.15 26.87 5.88
C ASP A 308 -12.43 25.90 4.92
N TYR A 309 -13.14 24.84 4.50
CA TYR A 309 -12.63 23.81 3.61
C TYR A 309 -13.71 23.30 2.64
N LYS A 310 -13.32 22.46 1.71
CA LYS A 310 -14.21 21.61 0.90
C LYS A 310 -13.96 20.13 1.22
N CYS A 311 -15.03 19.36 1.36
CA CYS A 311 -14.99 17.91 1.33
C CYS A 311 -15.17 17.45 -0.11
N VAL A 312 -14.07 17.15 -0.79
CA VAL A 312 -14.06 16.62 -2.14
C VAL A 312 -14.03 15.10 -2.13
N LEU A 313 -14.55 14.45 -3.18
CA LEU A 313 -14.62 13.00 -3.23
C LEU A 313 -13.66 12.47 -4.31
N ALA A 314 -12.83 11.52 -3.92
CA ALA A 314 -12.08 10.64 -4.81
C ALA A 314 -12.82 9.31 -4.96
N ILE A 315 -12.28 8.36 -5.73
CA ILE A 315 -12.78 6.99 -5.84
C ILE A 315 -11.78 6.07 -5.16
N ALA A 316 -12.17 5.45 -4.06
CA ALA A 316 -11.31 4.49 -3.38
C ALA A 316 -11.26 3.17 -4.14
N ALA A 317 -10.05 2.62 -4.24
CA ALA A 317 -9.86 1.26 -4.75
C ALA A 317 -10.17 0.18 -3.70
N SER A 318 -10.55 0.57 -2.51
CA SER A 318 -10.94 -0.35 -1.44
C SER A 318 -12.30 -0.97 -1.68
N HIS A 319 -12.41 -2.26 -1.37
CA HIS A 319 -13.65 -3.01 -1.37
C HIS A 319 -13.95 -3.49 0.04
N VAL A 320 -15.21 -3.47 0.43
CA VAL A 320 -15.68 -4.24 1.58
C VAL A 320 -15.71 -5.71 1.17
N ALA A 321 -15.01 -6.56 1.88
CA ALA A 321 -14.91 -7.97 1.55
C ALA A 321 -14.76 -8.85 2.80
N ILE A 322 -15.32 -10.05 2.75
CA ILE A 322 -15.05 -11.13 3.71
C ILE A 322 -14.10 -12.12 3.06
N GLN A 323 -12.99 -12.34 3.72
CA GLN A 323 -11.92 -13.22 3.27
C GLN A 323 -11.93 -14.49 4.13
N LEU A 324 -12.40 -15.59 3.54
CA LEU A 324 -12.37 -16.90 4.18
C LEU A 324 -10.95 -17.48 4.02
N ASN A 325 -10.30 -17.91 5.10
CA ASN A 325 -8.97 -18.51 4.99
C ASN A 325 -9.04 -19.93 4.45
N LEU A 326 -8.80 -20.10 3.15
CA LEU A 326 -8.79 -21.41 2.47
C LEU A 326 -7.62 -22.31 2.89
N SER A 327 -6.61 -21.74 3.56
CA SER A 327 -5.46 -22.47 4.12
C SER A 327 -5.51 -22.64 5.64
N THR A 328 -6.68 -22.40 6.26
CA THR A 328 -6.83 -22.46 7.72
C THR A 328 -6.40 -23.81 8.32
N LYS A 329 -5.82 -23.77 9.51
CA LYS A 329 -5.44 -24.96 10.28
C LYS A 329 -6.64 -25.74 10.83
N ASN A 330 -7.81 -25.12 10.96
CA ASN A 330 -9.04 -25.77 11.36
C ASN A 330 -9.56 -26.68 10.23
N LYS A 331 -9.43 -27.99 10.40
CA LYS A 331 -9.72 -29.00 9.37
C LYS A 331 -11.17 -28.94 8.87
N LEU A 332 -12.13 -28.73 9.77
CA LEU A 332 -13.55 -28.68 9.41
C LEU A 332 -13.86 -27.42 8.61
N LEU A 333 -13.35 -26.27 9.01
CA LEU A 333 -13.49 -25.04 8.28
C LEU A 333 -12.69 -25.07 6.96
N ASN A 334 -11.52 -25.69 6.95
CA ASN A 334 -10.74 -25.87 5.72
C ASN A 334 -11.55 -26.65 4.67
N GLU A 335 -12.14 -27.79 5.04
CA GLU A 335 -13.03 -28.56 4.16
C GLU A 335 -14.21 -27.70 3.69
N PHE A 336 -14.89 -27.01 4.62
CA PHE A 336 -16.06 -26.20 4.33
C PHE A 336 -15.75 -25.04 3.37
N PHE A 337 -14.72 -24.24 3.65
CA PHE A 337 -14.35 -23.08 2.85
C PHE A 337 -13.81 -23.44 1.46
N ASN A 338 -13.18 -24.61 1.30
CA ASN A 338 -12.64 -25.04 0.01
C ASN A 338 -13.71 -25.57 -0.96
N ILE A 339 -14.93 -25.82 -0.50
CA ILE A 339 -16.02 -26.18 -1.41
C ILE A 339 -16.54 -24.93 -2.12
N ARG A 340 -16.44 -24.89 -3.44
CA ARG A 340 -16.87 -23.77 -4.28
C ARG A 340 -18.31 -23.36 -4.01
N ASN A 341 -19.25 -24.33 -3.97
CA ASN A 341 -20.67 -24.06 -3.74
C ASN A 341 -20.92 -23.41 -2.37
N VAL A 342 -20.09 -23.68 -1.36
CA VAL A 342 -20.17 -23.01 -0.05
C VAL A 342 -19.81 -21.53 -0.19
N ARG A 343 -18.73 -21.18 -0.89
CA ARG A 343 -18.35 -19.78 -1.10
C ARG A 343 -19.39 -19.00 -1.90
N ILE A 344 -19.96 -19.63 -2.93
CA ILE A 344 -21.07 -19.07 -3.72
C ILE A 344 -22.31 -18.88 -2.85
N ALA A 345 -22.66 -19.87 -2.01
CA ALA A 345 -23.77 -19.77 -1.07
C ALA A 345 -23.61 -18.62 -0.08
N ILE A 346 -22.42 -18.48 0.51
CA ILE A 346 -22.09 -17.35 1.41
C ILE A 346 -22.27 -16.02 0.66
N SER A 347 -21.85 -15.94 -0.61
CA SER A 347 -22.04 -14.73 -1.42
C SER A 347 -23.53 -14.41 -1.66
N HIS A 348 -24.35 -15.39 -2.00
CA HIS A 348 -25.80 -15.21 -2.20
C HIS A 348 -26.56 -14.93 -0.89
N ALA A 349 -26.04 -15.35 0.26
CA ALA A 349 -26.65 -15.12 1.55
C ALA A 349 -26.57 -13.65 2.01
N VAL A 350 -25.64 -12.85 1.51
CA VAL A 350 -25.40 -11.48 1.96
C VAL A 350 -26.26 -10.47 1.21
N ASN A 351 -27.08 -9.71 1.94
CA ASN A 351 -27.91 -8.64 1.41
C ASN A 351 -27.10 -7.32 1.26
N ARG A 352 -26.38 -7.21 0.15
CA ARG A 352 -25.49 -6.09 -0.18
C ARG A 352 -26.23 -4.76 -0.26
N ASP A 353 -27.44 -4.75 -0.83
CA ASP A 353 -28.24 -3.53 -0.98
C ASP A 353 -28.67 -2.98 0.38
N ASN A 354 -29.09 -3.86 1.30
CA ASN A 354 -29.45 -3.46 2.65
C ASN A 354 -28.26 -2.88 3.44
N ILE A 355 -27.09 -3.54 3.35
CA ILE A 355 -25.85 -3.03 3.98
C ILE A 355 -25.48 -1.67 3.37
N ASN A 356 -25.52 -1.54 2.06
CA ASN A 356 -25.22 -0.30 1.36
C ASN A 356 -26.17 0.84 1.81
N GLN A 357 -27.46 0.54 1.88
CA GLN A 357 -28.45 1.55 2.26
C GLN A 357 -28.29 2.01 3.72
N ILE A 358 -28.09 1.07 4.65
CA ILE A 358 -28.06 1.38 6.09
C ILE A 358 -26.72 2.01 6.50
N ILE A 359 -25.60 1.46 6.04
CA ILE A 359 -24.27 1.89 6.48
C ILE A 359 -23.70 3.02 5.61
N TYR A 360 -23.98 2.99 4.30
CA TYR A 360 -23.35 3.87 3.33
C TYR A 360 -24.31 4.78 2.57
N ASN A 361 -25.58 4.88 3.01
CA ASN A 361 -26.61 5.72 2.37
C ASN A 361 -26.73 5.48 0.85
N GLY A 362 -26.54 4.25 0.38
CA GLY A 362 -26.60 3.88 -1.02
C GLY A 362 -25.42 4.37 -1.89
N MET A 363 -24.37 4.88 -1.27
CA MET A 363 -23.27 5.51 -2.02
C MET A 363 -22.31 4.53 -2.71
N LEU A 364 -22.27 3.28 -2.31
CA LEU A 364 -21.39 2.24 -2.86
C LEU A 364 -22.15 1.39 -3.88
N LYS A 365 -21.43 0.47 -4.53
CA LYS A 365 -22.04 -0.49 -5.46
C LYS A 365 -21.81 -1.93 -5.01
N PRO A 366 -22.86 -2.78 -5.00
CA PRO A 366 -22.71 -4.22 -4.85
C PRO A 366 -21.78 -4.78 -5.92
N ARG A 367 -20.69 -5.42 -5.49
CA ARG A 367 -19.73 -6.06 -6.40
C ARG A 367 -18.77 -7.00 -5.69
N GLN A 368 -18.19 -7.91 -6.45
CA GLN A 368 -17.07 -8.71 -5.95
C GLN A 368 -15.78 -7.91 -5.88
N TYR A 369 -14.81 -8.40 -5.10
CA TYR A 369 -13.45 -7.89 -5.11
C TYR A 369 -12.83 -8.08 -6.50
N SER A 370 -12.60 -7.00 -7.21
CA SER A 370 -12.20 -7.01 -8.62
C SER A 370 -11.57 -5.67 -9.01
N PRO A 371 -10.78 -5.61 -10.08
CA PRO A 371 -10.30 -4.32 -10.59
C PRO A 371 -11.44 -3.35 -10.86
N LEU A 372 -11.21 -2.07 -10.58
CA LEU A 372 -12.20 -1.00 -10.77
C LEU A 372 -12.51 -0.75 -12.25
N PRO A 373 -13.68 -0.16 -12.61
CA PRO A 373 -14.03 0.12 -14.00
C PRO A 373 -13.00 0.96 -14.76
N MET A 374 -12.22 1.80 -14.07
CA MET A 374 -11.15 2.61 -14.67
C MET A 374 -9.84 1.85 -14.88
N SER A 375 -9.70 0.65 -14.31
CA SER A 375 -8.51 -0.19 -14.45
C SER A 375 -8.39 -0.72 -15.88
N PRO A 376 -7.18 -0.74 -16.48
CA PRO A 376 -6.92 -1.47 -17.73
C PRO A 376 -7.23 -2.98 -17.63
N GLN A 377 -7.26 -3.51 -16.40
CA GLN A 377 -7.57 -4.91 -16.12
C GLN A 377 -9.01 -5.12 -15.64
N TYR A 378 -9.93 -4.19 -15.89
CA TYR A 378 -11.33 -4.35 -15.50
C TYR A 378 -11.96 -5.62 -16.10
N TYR A 379 -12.63 -6.42 -15.24
CA TYR A 379 -13.21 -7.69 -15.65
C TYR A 379 -14.65 -7.83 -15.12
N PRO A 380 -15.67 -7.44 -15.91
CA PRO A 380 -17.08 -7.42 -15.48
C PRO A 380 -17.63 -8.77 -15.01
N LYS A 381 -17.16 -9.90 -15.60
CA LYS A 381 -17.57 -11.24 -15.19
C LYS A 381 -17.26 -11.50 -13.71
N LEU A 382 -16.07 -11.10 -13.23
CA LEU A 382 -15.73 -11.21 -11.80
C LEU A 382 -16.53 -10.21 -10.98
N SER A 383 -16.56 -8.95 -11.41
CA SER A 383 -17.22 -7.88 -10.67
C SER A 383 -18.68 -8.22 -10.32
N ASN A 384 -19.38 -8.91 -11.22
CA ASN A 384 -20.81 -9.24 -11.08
C ASN A 384 -21.07 -10.70 -10.69
N ALA A 385 -20.03 -11.50 -10.40
CA ALA A 385 -20.18 -12.91 -10.07
C ALA A 385 -20.95 -13.10 -8.74
N TYR A 386 -22.06 -13.82 -8.76
CA TYR A 386 -22.81 -14.27 -7.57
C TYR A 386 -23.16 -13.16 -6.55
N ILE A 387 -23.38 -11.91 -7.00
CA ILE A 387 -23.68 -10.76 -6.10
C ILE A 387 -25.16 -10.66 -5.70
N LYS A 388 -26.06 -11.37 -6.38
CA LYS A 388 -27.50 -11.32 -6.09
C LYS A 388 -27.78 -11.88 -4.69
N TYR A 389 -28.55 -11.15 -3.89
CA TYR A 389 -29.12 -11.68 -2.64
C TYR A 389 -30.16 -12.74 -2.95
N ASP A 390 -29.91 -13.98 -2.57
CA ASP A 390 -30.77 -15.13 -2.86
C ASP A 390 -30.55 -16.23 -1.79
N PRO A 391 -31.17 -16.07 -0.60
CA PRO A 391 -31.01 -17.05 0.50
C PRO A 391 -31.51 -18.46 0.14
N ASP A 392 -32.47 -18.57 -0.75
CA ASP A 392 -33.01 -19.88 -1.18
C ASP A 392 -31.98 -20.64 -2.00
N THR A 393 -31.36 -19.97 -2.98
CA THR A 393 -30.22 -20.52 -3.72
C THR A 393 -29.04 -20.83 -2.78
N ALA A 394 -28.76 -19.98 -1.79
CA ALA A 394 -27.70 -20.24 -0.81
C ALA A 394 -27.97 -21.50 0.02
N ASN A 395 -29.20 -21.68 0.53
CA ASN A 395 -29.62 -22.89 1.24
C ASN A 395 -29.47 -24.14 0.37
N LYS A 396 -29.97 -24.11 -0.88
CA LYS A 396 -29.86 -25.22 -1.83
C LYS A 396 -28.39 -25.62 -2.07
N LEU A 397 -27.51 -24.65 -2.31
CA LEU A 397 -26.08 -24.92 -2.54
C LEU A 397 -25.39 -25.53 -1.32
N LEU A 398 -25.74 -25.09 -0.10
CA LEU A 398 -25.24 -25.68 1.13
C LEU A 398 -25.76 -27.12 1.33
N ASP A 399 -27.01 -27.39 1.01
CA ASP A 399 -27.59 -28.74 1.09
C ASP A 399 -26.90 -29.68 0.10
N GLU A 400 -26.72 -29.25 -1.16
CA GLU A 400 -26.01 -29.99 -2.22
C GLU A 400 -24.54 -30.23 -1.87
N ALA A 401 -23.91 -29.31 -1.12
CA ALA A 401 -22.53 -29.46 -0.62
C ALA A 401 -22.41 -30.45 0.55
N GLY A 402 -23.52 -30.98 1.04
CA GLY A 402 -23.56 -31.98 2.11
C GLY A 402 -23.77 -31.41 3.52
N TYR A 403 -24.23 -30.17 3.65
CA TYR A 403 -24.46 -29.49 4.93
C TYR A 403 -25.97 -29.26 5.21
N ALA A 404 -26.85 -30.19 4.82
CA ALA A 404 -28.28 -30.06 5.00
C ALA A 404 -28.76 -30.18 6.45
N LYS A 405 -28.01 -30.90 7.32
CA LYS A 405 -28.40 -31.13 8.73
C LYS A 405 -28.26 -29.82 9.54
N LYS A 406 -29.34 -29.48 10.27
CA LYS A 406 -29.39 -28.30 11.15
C LYS A 406 -29.74 -28.71 12.59
N GLY A 407 -29.22 -27.94 13.54
CA GLY A 407 -29.61 -28.03 14.95
C GLY A 407 -30.94 -27.35 15.25
N ALA A 408 -31.38 -27.44 16.50
CA ALA A 408 -32.62 -26.81 16.97
C ALA A 408 -32.57 -25.27 16.87
N ASP A 409 -31.38 -24.69 16.88
CA ASP A 409 -31.10 -23.27 16.69
C ASP A 409 -31.02 -22.82 15.21
N GLY A 410 -31.24 -23.77 14.28
CA GLY A 410 -31.18 -23.54 12.84
C GLY A 410 -29.76 -23.53 12.25
N ILE A 411 -28.71 -23.67 13.06
CA ILE A 411 -27.32 -23.72 12.61
C ILE A 411 -27.01 -25.08 11.98
N ARG A 412 -26.34 -25.08 10.84
CA ARG A 412 -25.91 -26.30 10.13
C ARG A 412 -24.75 -26.96 10.85
N PHE A 413 -24.67 -28.27 10.72
CA PHE A 413 -23.53 -29.04 11.19
C PHE A 413 -22.51 -29.28 10.07
N HIS A 414 -21.25 -29.39 10.45
CA HIS A 414 -20.22 -29.96 9.58
C HIS A 414 -20.58 -31.42 9.20
N LYS A 415 -19.86 -32.00 8.25
CA LYS A 415 -20.13 -33.37 7.75
C LYS A 415 -19.97 -34.45 8.81
N ASP A 416 -19.33 -34.13 9.94
CA ASP A 416 -19.30 -35.02 11.14
C ASP A 416 -20.68 -35.16 11.79
N GLY A 417 -21.64 -34.31 11.42
CA GLY A 417 -23.03 -34.33 11.88
C GLY A 417 -23.23 -33.85 13.33
N THR A 418 -22.19 -33.36 14.01
CA THR A 418 -22.21 -32.97 15.42
C THR A 418 -21.65 -31.59 15.70
N THR A 419 -20.65 -31.14 14.94
CA THR A 419 -20.01 -29.84 15.12
C THR A 419 -20.79 -28.76 14.35
N PRO A 420 -21.33 -27.73 15.02
CA PRO A 420 -22.02 -26.63 14.34
C PRO A 420 -21.05 -25.84 13.45
N ILE A 421 -21.53 -25.38 12.28
CA ILE A 421 -20.74 -24.49 11.42
C ILE A 421 -20.66 -23.12 12.08
N SER A 422 -19.50 -22.80 12.62
CA SER A 422 -19.22 -21.50 13.21
C SER A 422 -17.77 -21.08 12.96
N PHE A 423 -17.56 -19.76 12.76
CA PHE A 423 -16.23 -19.20 12.60
C PHE A 423 -16.16 -17.73 13.05
N ILE A 424 -14.94 -17.29 13.34
CA ILE A 424 -14.66 -15.90 13.71
C ILE A 424 -14.23 -15.12 12.46
N ILE A 425 -14.86 -13.97 12.25
CA ILE A 425 -14.43 -12.95 11.30
C ILE A 425 -13.60 -11.93 12.07
N GLU A 426 -12.30 -11.94 11.88
CA GLU A 426 -11.39 -10.98 12.52
C GLU A 426 -11.29 -9.69 11.72
N GLY A 427 -11.11 -8.56 12.39
CA GLY A 427 -10.92 -7.27 11.76
C GLY A 427 -10.32 -6.24 12.71
N THR A 428 -10.01 -5.06 12.18
CA THR A 428 -9.45 -3.94 12.94
C THR A 428 -10.44 -2.78 13.14
N ASP A 429 -11.69 -2.99 12.77
CA ASP A 429 -12.77 -2.02 12.98
C ASP A 429 -13.25 -2.12 14.43
N GLN A 430 -13.12 -1.01 15.17
CA GLN A 430 -13.46 -0.96 16.59
C GLN A 430 -14.97 -1.10 16.82
N THR A 431 -15.33 -1.55 18.01
CA THR A 431 -16.73 -1.65 18.45
C THR A 431 -17.43 -0.29 18.36
N GLY A 432 -18.63 -0.29 17.80
CA GLY A 432 -19.44 0.91 17.57
C GLY A 432 -19.08 1.68 16.29
N THR A 433 -18.26 1.10 15.40
CA THR A 433 -17.93 1.72 14.11
C THR A 433 -18.78 1.15 12.97
N PRO A 434 -18.98 1.91 11.88
CA PRO A 434 -19.63 1.40 10.66
C PRO A 434 -18.99 0.13 10.09
N GLY A 435 -17.68 -0.06 10.28
CA GLY A 435 -16.96 -1.26 9.87
C GLY A 435 -17.40 -2.50 10.66
N GLU A 436 -17.59 -2.38 11.98
CA GLU A 436 -18.19 -3.46 12.78
C GLU A 436 -19.64 -3.72 12.36
N ASP A 437 -20.47 -2.67 12.28
CA ASP A 437 -21.90 -2.80 11.98
C ASP A 437 -22.15 -3.56 10.68
N GLN A 438 -21.37 -3.29 9.63
CA GLN A 438 -21.51 -4.03 8.37
C GLN A 438 -21.21 -5.53 8.55
N VAL A 439 -20.19 -5.90 9.34
CA VAL A 439 -19.85 -7.32 9.56
C VAL A 439 -20.92 -8.00 10.41
N LEU A 440 -21.50 -7.31 11.39
CA LEU A 440 -22.62 -7.80 12.19
C LEU A 440 -23.86 -8.03 11.32
N MET A 441 -24.13 -7.16 10.32
CA MET A 441 -25.21 -7.38 9.35
C MET A 441 -24.92 -8.60 8.47
N ILE A 442 -23.69 -8.80 8.01
CA ILE A 442 -23.27 -9.98 7.26
C ILE A 442 -23.46 -11.24 8.11
N ALA A 443 -23.03 -11.24 9.35
CA ALA A 443 -23.18 -12.37 10.29
C ALA A 443 -24.67 -12.72 10.50
N LYS A 444 -25.55 -11.71 10.62
CA LYS A 444 -27.00 -11.89 10.71
C LYS A 444 -27.59 -12.51 9.43
N ASP A 445 -27.10 -12.12 8.26
CA ASP A 445 -27.53 -12.70 6.99
C ASP A 445 -27.07 -14.16 6.86
N LEU A 446 -25.83 -14.47 7.25
CA LEU A 446 -25.31 -15.83 7.27
C LEU A 446 -26.10 -16.76 8.22
N ALA A 447 -26.55 -16.23 9.35
CA ALA A 447 -27.38 -16.99 10.29
C ALA A 447 -28.71 -17.46 9.66
N LYS A 448 -29.30 -16.70 8.73
CA LYS A 448 -30.55 -17.09 8.00
C LYS A 448 -30.36 -18.36 7.16
N VAL A 449 -29.14 -18.63 6.73
CA VAL A 449 -28.78 -19.83 5.96
C VAL A 449 -28.11 -20.91 6.82
N GLY A 450 -28.09 -20.73 8.14
CA GLY A 450 -27.58 -21.70 9.11
C GLY A 450 -26.07 -21.67 9.32
N ILE A 451 -25.40 -20.55 9.08
CA ILE A 451 -23.97 -20.35 9.34
C ILE A 451 -23.82 -19.33 10.48
N LYS A 452 -23.10 -19.70 11.56
CA LYS A 452 -22.82 -18.81 12.67
C LYS A 452 -21.48 -18.14 12.46
N ALA A 453 -21.49 -16.86 12.11
CA ALA A 453 -20.30 -16.02 12.06
C ALA A 453 -20.28 -15.04 13.25
N THR A 454 -19.13 -14.76 13.81
CA THR A 454 -18.96 -13.81 14.91
C THR A 454 -17.82 -12.85 14.59
N TYR A 455 -18.07 -11.54 14.68
CA TYR A 455 -17.02 -10.55 14.52
C TYR A 455 -16.17 -10.45 15.78
N LYS A 456 -14.86 -10.29 15.61
CA LYS A 456 -13.92 -10.02 16.70
C LYS A 456 -12.93 -8.94 16.29
N TYR A 457 -12.96 -7.83 17.00
CA TYR A 457 -11.98 -6.77 16.87
C TYR A 457 -10.62 -7.20 17.42
N PHE A 458 -9.57 -6.88 16.68
CA PHE A 458 -8.20 -6.96 17.14
C PHE A 458 -7.45 -5.68 16.82
N GLU A 459 -6.59 -5.25 17.77
CA GLU A 459 -5.62 -4.21 17.48
C GLU A 459 -4.70 -4.65 16.33
N ARG A 460 -4.26 -3.70 15.51
CA ARG A 460 -3.54 -3.96 14.27
C ARG A 460 -2.32 -4.87 14.42
N ALA A 461 -1.53 -4.71 15.49
CA ALA A 461 -0.32 -5.52 15.70
C ALA A 461 -0.69 -6.98 15.98
N LEU A 462 -1.72 -7.22 16.79
CA LEU A 462 -2.21 -8.57 17.10
C LEU A 462 -2.86 -9.22 15.87
N TYR A 463 -3.69 -8.48 15.12
CA TYR A 463 -4.23 -8.94 13.85
C TYR A 463 -3.10 -9.37 12.89
N THR A 464 -2.01 -8.59 12.82
CA THR A 464 -0.84 -8.92 12.02
C THR A 464 -0.20 -10.24 12.45
N GLN A 465 -0.07 -10.48 13.76
CA GLN A 465 0.45 -11.75 14.29
C GLN A 465 -0.44 -12.93 13.87
N HIS A 466 -1.77 -12.81 13.97
CA HIS A 466 -2.71 -13.88 13.62
C HIS A 466 -2.61 -14.28 12.14
N TYR A 467 -2.66 -13.34 11.19
CA TYR A 467 -2.54 -13.72 9.79
C TYR A 467 -1.14 -14.22 9.42
N THR A 468 -0.10 -13.70 10.06
CA THR A 468 1.28 -14.16 9.84
C THR A 468 1.50 -15.58 10.40
N ALA A 469 0.84 -15.90 11.50
CA ALA A 469 0.84 -17.24 12.08
C ALA A 469 -0.09 -18.22 11.35
N ASN A 470 -0.91 -17.76 10.38
CA ASN A 470 -2.00 -18.52 9.75
C ASN A 470 -3.01 -19.08 10.78
N ASP A 471 -3.28 -18.32 11.85
CA ASP A 471 -4.22 -18.68 12.91
C ASP A 471 -5.61 -18.05 12.73
N ILE A 472 -5.80 -17.26 11.69
CA ILE A 472 -7.06 -16.60 11.34
C ILE A 472 -8.00 -17.57 10.60
N GLU A 473 -9.30 -17.54 10.92
CA GLU A 473 -10.32 -18.36 10.21
C GLU A 473 -10.94 -17.58 9.05
N ALA A 474 -11.38 -16.37 9.30
CA ALA A 474 -11.89 -15.44 8.31
C ALA A 474 -11.56 -14.00 8.70
N ALA A 475 -11.59 -13.07 7.75
CA ALA A 475 -11.33 -11.67 8.01
C ALA A 475 -12.33 -10.75 7.32
N SER A 476 -12.65 -9.64 7.99
CA SER A 476 -13.14 -8.43 7.36
C SER A 476 -11.95 -7.52 7.09
N TRP A 477 -11.55 -7.40 5.82
CA TRP A 477 -10.42 -6.57 5.44
C TRP A 477 -10.68 -5.93 4.08
N GLY A 478 -10.44 -4.61 3.99
CA GLY A 478 -10.57 -3.88 2.74
C GLY A 478 -9.65 -4.44 1.65
N GLY A 479 -10.19 -4.70 0.48
CA GLY A 479 -9.39 -4.92 -0.70
C GLY A 479 -8.92 -3.58 -1.24
N ASP A 480 -7.64 -3.44 -1.54
CA ASP A 480 -7.04 -2.30 -2.24
C ASP A 480 -6.32 -2.76 -3.51
N ARG A 481 -5.55 -1.89 -4.15
CA ARG A 481 -4.73 -2.21 -5.33
C ARG A 481 -5.54 -2.69 -6.52
N THR A 482 -6.71 -2.12 -6.71
CA THR A 482 -7.65 -2.50 -7.77
C THR A 482 -7.68 -1.50 -8.94
N VAL A 483 -6.93 -0.41 -8.87
CA VAL A 483 -6.72 0.50 -10.00
C VAL A 483 -5.65 -0.04 -10.94
N LEU A 484 -4.50 -0.41 -10.43
CA LEU A 484 -3.37 -0.96 -11.18
C LEU A 484 -2.86 -2.26 -10.52
N PRO A 485 -3.62 -3.36 -10.58
CA PRO A 485 -3.30 -4.58 -9.85
C PRO A 485 -1.96 -5.22 -10.25
N LEU A 486 -1.48 -4.98 -11.48
CA LEU A 486 -0.21 -5.49 -11.96
C LEU A 486 1.00 -4.74 -11.37
N VAL A 487 0.85 -3.49 -10.93
CA VAL A 487 1.95 -2.70 -10.35
C VAL A 487 2.54 -3.37 -9.11
N PRO A 488 1.76 -3.84 -8.12
CA PRO A 488 2.28 -4.65 -7.02
C PRO A 488 2.34 -6.14 -7.39
N GLU A 489 2.56 -6.48 -8.65
CA GLU A 489 2.64 -7.87 -9.13
C GLU A 489 1.41 -8.73 -8.78
N ALA A 490 0.24 -8.12 -8.77
CA ALA A 490 -1.06 -8.76 -8.48
C ALA A 490 -1.06 -9.66 -7.23
N ILE A 491 -0.28 -9.30 -6.21
CA ILE A 491 0.00 -10.14 -5.03
C ILE A 491 -1.27 -10.60 -4.29
N ILE A 492 -2.35 -9.82 -4.35
CA ILE A 492 -3.64 -10.18 -3.75
C ILE A 492 -4.34 -11.24 -4.58
N PHE A 493 -4.42 -11.05 -5.90
CA PHE A 493 -5.06 -12.00 -6.82
C PHE A 493 -4.27 -13.32 -6.95
N ARG A 494 -2.99 -13.31 -6.63
CA ARG A 494 -2.14 -14.50 -6.55
C ARG A 494 -2.23 -15.21 -5.20
N GLY A 495 -2.75 -14.57 -4.15
CA GLY A 495 -2.79 -15.12 -2.81
C GLY A 495 -1.43 -15.21 -2.13
N VAL A 496 -0.53 -14.27 -2.43
CA VAL A 496 0.84 -14.27 -1.89
C VAL A 496 1.09 -13.16 -0.87
N GLN A 497 0.06 -12.38 -0.55
CA GLN A 497 0.09 -11.30 0.44
C GLN A 497 -0.62 -11.76 1.71
N PRO A 498 0.06 -12.01 2.84
CA PRO A 498 -0.55 -12.56 4.03
C PRO A 498 -1.54 -11.60 4.73
N ASP A 499 -1.37 -10.28 4.58
CA ASP A 499 -2.30 -9.29 5.14
C ASP A 499 -3.63 -9.18 4.38
N ARG A 500 -3.83 -10.04 3.37
CA ARG A 500 -5.10 -10.33 2.73
C ARG A 500 -5.37 -11.82 2.93
N PRO A 501 -5.91 -12.22 4.11
CA PRO A 501 -5.76 -13.57 4.65
C PRO A 501 -6.72 -14.61 4.05
N TRP A 502 -7.07 -14.51 2.77
CA TRP A 502 -7.86 -15.56 2.13
C TRP A 502 -7.09 -16.87 1.89
N CYS A 503 -5.75 -16.85 1.92
CA CYS A 503 -4.92 -18.07 1.88
C CYS A 503 -3.48 -17.82 2.37
N PRO A 504 -3.23 -17.29 3.58
CA PRO A 504 -1.88 -16.92 4.01
C PRO A 504 -0.91 -18.11 4.01
N GLY A 505 -1.32 -19.29 4.45
CA GLY A 505 -0.50 -20.49 4.45
C GLY A 505 -0.03 -20.93 3.07
N TRP A 506 -0.91 -20.83 2.04
CA TRP A 506 -0.52 -21.10 0.65
C TRP A 506 0.41 -20.03 0.09
N GLY A 507 0.21 -18.76 0.46
CA GLY A 507 1.09 -17.67 0.08
C GLY A 507 2.51 -17.86 0.62
N PHE A 508 2.65 -18.31 1.87
CA PHE A 508 3.94 -18.69 2.44
C PHE A 508 4.56 -19.87 1.69
N TRP A 509 3.77 -20.91 1.36
CA TRP A 509 4.26 -22.02 0.57
C TRP A 509 4.81 -21.57 -0.80
N TYR A 510 4.09 -20.73 -1.52
CA TYR A 510 4.53 -20.23 -2.82
C TYR A 510 5.86 -19.46 -2.73
N ARG A 511 6.05 -18.64 -1.67
CA ARG A 511 7.23 -17.77 -1.52
C ARG A 511 8.42 -18.47 -0.88
N GLU A 512 8.21 -19.22 0.17
CA GLU A 512 9.24 -19.70 1.09
C GLU A 512 9.25 -21.24 1.22
N GLN A 513 8.23 -21.90 0.70
CA GLN A 513 8.02 -23.34 0.80
C GLN A 513 8.17 -23.86 2.25
N ALA A 514 8.89 -24.98 2.43
CA ALA A 514 9.06 -25.57 3.76
C ALA A 514 9.95 -24.76 4.73
N GLY A 515 10.56 -23.66 4.26
CA GLY A 515 11.36 -22.77 5.11
C GLY A 515 10.55 -21.95 6.09
N ASN A 516 9.24 -21.72 5.81
CA ASN A 516 8.34 -21.02 6.73
C ASN A 516 7.50 -22.02 7.53
N PRO A 517 7.51 -21.96 8.89
CA PRO A 517 6.75 -22.89 9.72
C PRO A 517 5.23 -22.79 9.55
N ASN A 518 4.73 -21.68 9.00
CA ASN A 518 3.30 -21.45 8.77
C ASN A 518 2.90 -21.73 7.31
N ALA A 519 3.83 -22.20 6.47
CA ALA A 519 3.55 -22.58 5.10
C ALA A 519 2.69 -23.85 5.06
N VAL A 520 1.64 -23.79 4.25
CA VAL A 520 0.74 -24.92 3.98
C VAL A 520 0.78 -25.20 2.48
N LYS A 521 1.17 -26.41 2.07
CA LYS A 521 1.11 -26.82 0.67
C LYS A 521 -0.37 -26.91 0.26
N PRO A 522 -0.79 -26.24 -0.85
CA PRO A 522 -2.13 -26.45 -1.38
C PRO A 522 -2.34 -27.90 -1.79
N PRO A 523 -3.58 -28.43 -1.75
CA PRO A 523 -3.87 -29.77 -2.26
C PRO A 523 -3.43 -29.92 -3.73
N ASP A 524 -2.95 -31.09 -4.09
CA ASP A 524 -2.58 -31.38 -5.47
C ASP A 524 -3.80 -31.25 -6.38
N GLY A 525 -3.64 -30.60 -7.53
CA GLY A 525 -4.74 -30.30 -8.46
C GLY A 525 -5.67 -29.14 -8.07
N HIS A 526 -5.40 -28.45 -6.95
CA HIS A 526 -6.18 -27.27 -6.58
C HIS A 526 -5.97 -26.14 -7.60
N TRP A 527 -7.05 -25.39 -7.88
CA TRP A 527 -7.04 -24.29 -8.87
C TRP A 527 -6.02 -23.18 -8.59
N ILE A 528 -5.54 -23.01 -7.35
CA ILE A 528 -4.50 -22.03 -7.01
C ILE A 528 -3.19 -22.27 -7.78
N TRP A 529 -2.86 -23.54 -8.08
CA TRP A 529 -1.70 -23.90 -8.88
C TRP A 529 -1.79 -23.32 -10.29
N ASN A 530 -3.00 -23.24 -10.87
CA ASN A 530 -3.22 -22.63 -12.18
C ASN A 530 -3.00 -21.11 -12.12
N ILE A 531 -3.43 -20.44 -11.04
CA ILE A 531 -3.15 -19.01 -10.85
C ILE A 531 -1.63 -18.76 -10.84
N TRP A 532 -0.89 -19.52 -10.05
CA TRP A 532 0.56 -19.37 -9.95
C TRP A 532 1.26 -19.71 -11.27
N LYS A 533 0.83 -20.77 -11.96
CA LYS A 533 1.35 -21.16 -13.27
C LYS A 533 1.13 -20.07 -14.31
N ILE A 534 -0.09 -19.54 -14.43
CA ILE A 534 -0.40 -18.45 -15.37
C ILE A 534 0.45 -17.22 -15.04
N TRP A 535 0.59 -16.91 -13.75
CA TRP A 535 1.43 -15.79 -13.34
C TRP A 535 2.89 -15.99 -13.73
N ASP A 536 3.50 -17.10 -13.35
CA ASP A 536 4.93 -17.34 -13.52
C ASP A 536 5.33 -17.56 -14.99
N GLU A 537 4.46 -18.20 -15.79
CA GLU A 537 4.76 -18.58 -17.17
C GLU A 537 4.23 -17.59 -18.22
N GLU A 538 3.16 -16.83 -17.91
CA GLU A 538 2.50 -16.00 -18.91
C GLU A 538 2.47 -14.49 -18.53
N VAL A 539 2.25 -14.14 -17.26
CA VAL A 539 2.12 -12.73 -16.85
C VAL A 539 3.48 -12.11 -16.50
N ALA A 540 4.20 -12.76 -15.60
CA ALA A 540 5.45 -12.21 -15.04
C ALA A 540 6.59 -12.12 -16.04
N VAL A 541 6.49 -12.82 -17.17
CA VAL A 541 7.54 -12.91 -18.20
C VAL A 541 7.16 -12.24 -19.52
N GLU A 542 5.92 -11.80 -19.69
CA GLU A 542 5.42 -11.22 -20.95
C GLU A 542 5.75 -9.72 -21.05
N PRO A 543 6.58 -9.30 -22.01
CA PRO A 543 6.94 -7.89 -22.21
C PRO A 543 5.82 -7.06 -22.85
N ASP A 544 4.96 -7.65 -23.68
CA ASP A 544 3.85 -6.95 -24.30
C ASP A 544 2.72 -6.71 -23.29
N GLU A 545 2.34 -5.46 -23.08
CA GLU A 545 1.35 -5.07 -22.06
C GLU A 545 -0.05 -5.62 -22.36
N ALA A 546 -0.46 -5.66 -23.62
CA ALA A 546 -1.77 -6.18 -23.99
C ALA A 546 -1.85 -7.69 -23.77
N LYS A 547 -0.81 -8.43 -24.15
CA LYS A 547 -0.73 -9.88 -23.92
C LYS A 547 -0.63 -10.19 -22.43
N ARG A 548 0.16 -9.42 -21.68
CA ARG A 548 0.27 -9.53 -20.21
C ARG A 548 -1.09 -9.32 -19.54
N THR A 549 -1.82 -8.29 -19.95
CA THR A 549 -3.18 -8.03 -19.46
C THR A 549 -4.11 -9.20 -19.82
N ALA A 550 -4.08 -9.68 -21.07
CA ALA A 550 -4.90 -10.83 -21.49
C ALA A 550 -4.58 -12.10 -20.66
N ALA A 551 -3.30 -12.37 -20.37
CA ALA A 551 -2.90 -13.46 -19.50
C ALA A 551 -3.43 -13.27 -18.06
N PHE A 552 -3.35 -12.05 -17.52
CA PHE A 552 -3.88 -11.76 -16.18
C PHE A 552 -5.40 -11.92 -16.11
N LEU A 553 -6.15 -11.61 -17.16
CA LEU A 553 -7.58 -11.84 -17.20
C LEU A 553 -7.96 -13.32 -17.03
N LYS A 554 -7.09 -14.28 -17.40
CA LYS A 554 -7.30 -15.72 -17.11
C LYS A 554 -7.30 -15.99 -15.60
N ILE A 555 -6.46 -15.29 -14.84
CA ILE A 555 -6.47 -15.36 -13.36
C ILE A 555 -7.79 -14.80 -12.81
N LEU A 556 -8.27 -13.68 -13.35
CA LEU A 556 -9.55 -13.11 -12.94
C LEU A 556 -10.74 -14.00 -13.33
N ASP A 557 -10.62 -14.81 -14.39
CA ASP A 557 -11.65 -15.80 -14.75
C ASP A 557 -11.72 -16.95 -13.74
N ILE A 558 -10.57 -17.41 -13.23
CA ILE A 558 -10.52 -18.36 -12.11
C ILE A 558 -11.18 -17.75 -10.88
N TRP A 559 -10.90 -16.47 -10.56
CA TRP A 559 -11.52 -15.76 -9.45
C TRP A 559 -13.05 -15.64 -9.62
N ALA A 560 -13.52 -15.34 -10.83
CA ALA A 560 -14.96 -15.29 -11.15
C ALA A 560 -15.64 -16.64 -11.00
N THR A 561 -14.91 -17.73 -11.24
CA THR A 561 -15.43 -19.09 -11.17
C THR A 561 -15.39 -19.65 -9.75
N GLU A 562 -14.26 -19.51 -9.07
CA GLU A 562 -13.98 -20.13 -7.78
C GLU A 562 -14.36 -19.25 -6.58
N LEU A 563 -14.46 -17.95 -6.77
CA LEU A 563 -14.82 -16.97 -5.75
C LEU A 563 -13.98 -17.11 -4.46
N PRO A 564 -12.66 -16.97 -4.50
CA PRO A 564 -11.80 -17.17 -3.33
C PRO A 564 -12.00 -16.11 -2.23
N ASN A 565 -12.52 -14.94 -2.61
CA ASN A 565 -12.81 -13.81 -1.74
C ASN A 565 -14.24 -13.32 -2.01
N ILE A 566 -14.98 -12.97 -0.98
CA ILE A 566 -16.36 -12.55 -1.10
C ILE A 566 -16.45 -11.04 -0.98
N GLY A 567 -16.49 -10.37 -2.13
CA GLY A 567 -16.73 -8.93 -2.18
C GLY A 567 -18.17 -8.59 -1.80
N ILE A 568 -18.33 -7.52 -1.09
CA ILE A 568 -19.63 -7.02 -0.64
C ILE A 568 -19.98 -5.73 -1.41
N LEU A 569 -19.18 -4.68 -1.21
CA LEU A 569 -19.37 -3.35 -1.79
C LEU A 569 -18.07 -2.80 -2.30
N GLY A 570 -18.12 -1.97 -3.32
CA GLY A 570 -16.95 -1.27 -3.86
C GLY A 570 -17.33 0.05 -4.55
N GLU A 571 -16.41 0.61 -5.33
CA GLU A 571 -16.53 1.95 -5.93
C GLU A 571 -16.84 3.02 -4.86
N GLN A 572 -16.18 2.90 -3.74
CA GLN A 572 -16.40 3.71 -2.56
C GLN A 572 -15.96 5.15 -2.81
N PRO A 573 -16.82 6.17 -2.57
CA PRO A 573 -16.36 7.54 -2.55
C PRO A 573 -15.38 7.74 -1.39
N TYR A 574 -14.26 8.40 -1.66
CA TYR A 574 -13.21 8.63 -0.65
C TYR A 574 -13.15 10.12 -0.30
N PRO A 575 -13.64 10.50 0.90
CA PRO A 575 -13.68 11.91 1.28
C PRO A 575 -12.27 12.46 1.53
N THR A 576 -12.03 13.65 1.01
CA THR A 576 -10.80 14.39 1.22
C THR A 576 -11.15 15.80 1.71
N ILE A 577 -10.61 16.19 2.85
CA ILE A 577 -10.68 17.58 3.31
C ILE A 577 -9.64 18.38 2.54
N VAL A 578 -10.02 19.51 1.97
CA VAL A 578 -9.13 20.45 1.30
C VAL A 578 -9.48 21.86 1.75
N LYS A 579 -8.59 22.48 2.52
CA LYS A 579 -8.73 23.83 3.05
C LYS A 579 -8.89 24.84 1.92
N ASN A 580 -9.77 25.83 2.08
CA ASN A 580 -9.86 26.91 1.11
C ASN A 580 -8.52 27.64 1.00
N GLY A 581 -8.09 27.90 -0.23
CA GLY A 581 -6.76 28.44 -0.51
C GLY A 581 -5.64 27.41 -0.66
N PHE A 582 -5.84 26.12 -0.27
CA PHE A 582 -4.92 25.04 -0.59
C PHE A 582 -5.13 24.59 -2.05
N LYS A 583 -4.06 24.55 -2.83
CA LYS A 583 -4.06 24.36 -4.30
C LYS A 583 -3.30 23.11 -4.73
N GLY A 584 -3.66 22.59 -5.91
CA GLY A 584 -2.97 21.46 -6.56
C GLY A 584 -3.68 20.11 -6.39
N TYR A 585 -4.66 19.98 -5.51
CA TYR A 585 -5.44 18.76 -5.33
C TYR A 585 -6.62 18.70 -6.32
N VAL A 586 -6.77 17.58 -7.03
CA VAL A 586 -7.82 17.38 -8.04
C VAL A 586 -8.83 16.33 -7.57
N ALA A 587 -10.11 16.71 -7.51
CA ALA A 587 -11.19 15.79 -7.14
C ALA A 587 -11.43 14.70 -8.21
N GLY A 588 -12.01 13.57 -7.80
CA GLY A 588 -12.45 12.50 -8.69
C GLY A 588 -11.38 11.54 -9.20
N MET A 589 -10.11 11.75 -8.85
CA MET A 589 -9.04 10.80 -9.16
C MET A 589 -9.13 9.55 -8.27
N PRO A 590 -8.64 8.39 -8.74
CA PRO A 590 -8.59 7.20 -7.91
C PRO A 590 -7.59 7.38 -6.75
N ASN A 591 -7.93 6.77 -5.63
CA ASN A 591 -7.11 6.73 -4.42
C ASN A 591 -6.97 5.29 -3.96
N ASP A 592 -5.79 4.73 -4.08
CA ASP A 592 -5.46 3.40 -3.56
C ASP A 592 -3.98 3.29 -3.19
N ASP A 593 -3.60 2.12 -2.72
CA ASP A 593 -2.24 1.83 -2.30
C ASP A 593 -1.22 1.92 -3.46
N THR A 594 -1.63 1.71 -4.70
CA THR A 594 -0.75 1.81 -5.89
C THR A 594 -0.64 3.23 -6.45
N THR A 595 -1.60 4.09 -6.15
CA THR A 595 -1.61 5.48 -6.63
C THR A 595 -1.21 6.50 -5.56
N GLY A 596 -1.10 6.04 -4.31
CA GLY A 596 -0.89 6.88 -3.13
C GLY A 596 -2.20 7.43 -2.56
N ASP A 597 -2.24 7.66 -1.25
CA ASP A 597 -3.45 8.11 -0.55
C ASP A 597 -3.88 9.53 -0.94
N GLU A 598 -2.99 10.30 -1.53
CA GLU A 598 -3.25 11.62 -2.09
C GLU A 598 -3.26 11.60 -3.64
N GLN A 599 -3.72 10.49 -4.21
CA GLN A 599 -3.90 10.26 -5.65
C GLN A 599 -2.57 10.12 -6.42
N PHE A 600 -2.64 10.21 -7.76
CA PHE A 600 -1.47 10.43 -8.63
C PHE A 600 -0.86 11.79 -8.36
N CYS A 601 -0.75 12.15 -7.10
CA CYS A 601 -0.44 13.49 -6.73
C CYS A 601 1.02 13.82 -7.00
N GLN A 602 1.19 15.07 -7.29
CA GLN A 602 2.47 15.73 -7.31
C GLN A 602 2.47 16.65 -6.09
N SER A 603 2.47 16.06 -4.88
CA SER A 603 2.36 16.82 -3.62
C SER A 603 3.38 17.93 -3.51
N GLU A 604 4.52 17.77 -4.16
CA GLU A 604 5.57 18.78 -4.23
C GLU A 604 5.13 20.06 -4.98
N THR A 605 4.09 19.97 -5.81
CA THR A 605 3.49 21.12 -6.52
C THR A 605 2.31 21.74 -5.79
N TYR A 606 1.94 21.21 -4.62
CA TYR A 606 0.89 21.81 -3.79
C TYR A 606 1.37 23.12 -3.17
N TYR A 607 0.46 24.09 -3.04
CA TYR A 607 0.78 25.41 -2.52
C TYR A 607 -0.43 26.09 -1.87
N TRP A 608 -0.17 27.13 -1.10
CA TRP A 608 -1.16 28.05 -0.59
C TRP A 608 -1.30 29.26 -1.53
N ASP A 609 -2.51 29.69 -1.82
CA ASP A 609 -2.74 30.92 -2.57
C ASP A 609 -2.26 32.16 -1.82
N ASP A 610 -2.30 32.12 -0.47
CA ASP A 610 -1.68 33.09 0.43
C ASP A 610 -0.88 32.38 1.55
N PRO A 611 0.39 32.02 1.31
CA PRO A 611 1.21 31.33 2.29
C PRO A 611 1.39 32.09 3.61
N SER A 612 1.26 33.43 3.61
CA SER A 612 1.46 34.25 4.81
C SER A 612 0.44 33.97 5.92
N LYS A 613 -0.73 33.47 5.55
CA LYS A 613 -1.81 33.07 6.49
C LYS A 613 -1.62 31.70 7.09
N HIS A 614 -0.62 30.96 6.63
CA HIS A 614 -0.38 29.56 6.99
C HIS A 614 1.07 29.31 7.45
N MET A 615 1.65 30.24 8.16
CA MET A 615 3.07 30.16 8.57
C MET A 615 3.33 29.22 9.76
N GLY A 616 2.36 28.86 10.57
CA GLY A 616 2.45 27.93 11.69
C GLY A 616 3.08 28.54 12.95
#